data_44ae6216fdfa952f43538a7f31ebede6
#
_entry.id   44ae6216fdfa952f43538a7f31ebede6
#
_cell.length_a   1.000
_cell.length_b   1.000
_cell.length_c   1.000
_cell.angle_alpha   90.00
_cell.angle_beta   90.00
_cell.angle_gamma   90.00
#
_symmetry.space_group_name_H-M   'P 1'
#
loop_
_entity.id
_entity.type
_entity.pdbx_description
1 polymer ?
#
loop_
_entity_poly.entity_id
_entity_poly.type
_entity_poly.pdbx_seq_one_letter_code
_entity_poly.pdbx_strand_id
1 'polypeptide(L)'
;VVDGGRKLAFGTDAGIFVGDRKPKDASHKPRKVLDCKAVTQIDVLEQHNIVLVLADKTLYSYSMEALDPDDSQAIAKRPRKICHANFFRSGICLGQQLVATVKTSALSTTIKVYEPKENMASKSRKSGLAKMLSTNMDQLKPYKEFYIPTESSSIHFLRSKLCVGCARGFEVVSLETLETQSLLDQADTSLDFVVRKENIRPIHIERLASEFLLCYTDYSFFVNRNGWRARQDWRITWEGTPQAFAIFHPYILAFEPSFIEIRHMESGGLVHIVTAKNIRWLHTSTREVSFTMYIHVRPILTQNQILYAYEDELGNDVIASMDFWQTAPGHKQSMDSTRHHEKS
;
A
#
# COMPACT_ATOMS: atom_id res chain seq x y z
N VAL A 1 7.31 -5.77 4.37
CA VAL A 1 8.00 -6.99 3.94
C VAL A 1 9.44 -6.60 3.60
N VAL A 2 10.43 -7.29 4.16
CA VAL A 2 11.86 -6.97 4.02
C VAL A 2 12.68 -8.23 3.72
N ASP A 3 13.96 -8.04 3.35
CA ASP A 3 14.90 -9.13 3.09
C ASP A 3 14.38 -10.08 2.00
N GLY A 4 13.97 -9.50 0.85
CA GLY A 4 13.43 -10.27 -0.28
C GLY A 4 12.17 -11.08 0.06
N GLY A 5 11.41 -10.68 1.06
CA GLY A 5 10.18 -11.35 1.46
C GLY A 5 10.33 -12.40 2.58
N ARG A 6 11.53 -12.56 3.15
CA ARG A 6 11.80 -13.52 4.22
C ARG A 6 11.39 -13.03 5.61
N LYS A 7 11.47 -11.73 5.84
CA LYS A 7 11.18 -11.09 7.12
C LYS A 7 10.04 -10.07 7.00
N LEU A 8 9.40 -9.81 8.12
CA LEU A 8 8.39 -8.75 8.27
C LEU A 8 8.91 -7.72 9.28
N ALA A 9 8.77 -6.44 8.94
CA ALA A 9 8.97 -5.33 9.86
C ALA A 9 7.61 -4.79 10.28
N PHE A 10 7.43 -4.58 11.59
CA PHE A 10 6.18 -4.13 12.20
C PHE A 10 6.39 -2.80 12.91
N GLY A 11 5.64 -1.79 12.51
CA GLY A 11 5.53 -0.53 13.25
C GLY A 11 4.46 -0.64 14.33
N THR A 12 4.81 -0.30 15.55
CA THR A 12 3.93 -0.36 16.73
C THR A 12 4.04 0.92 17.56
N ASP A 13 3.19 1.06 18.57
CA ASP A 13 3.29 2.15 19.54
C ASP A 13 4.60 2.14 20.33
N ALA A 14 5.20 0.95 20.47
CA ALA A 14 6.43 0.76 21.25
C ALA A 14 7.71 0.83 20.40
N GLY A 15 7.61 0.83 19.08
CA GLY A 15 8.76 0.87 18.18
C GLY A 15 8.60 -0.01 16.95
N ILE A 16 9.73 -0.30 16.30
CA ILE A 16 9.77 -1.20 15.17
C ILE A 16 10.35 -2.55 15.59
N PHE A 17 9.65 -3.60 15.21
CA PHE A 17 10.02 -4.99 15.45
C PHE A 17 10.25 -5.70 14.10
N VAL A 18 11.16 -6.66 14.08
CA VAL A 18 11.43 -7.49 12.91
C VAL A 18 11.35 -8.96 13.32
N GLY A 19 10.66 -9.75 12.54
CA GLY A 19 10.52 -11.19 12.73
C GLY A 19 10.49 -11.94 11.41
N ASP A 20 10.66 -13.25 11.49
CA ASP A 20 10.57 -14.12 10.32
C ASP A 20 9.13 -14.21 9.84
N ARG A 21 8.93 -14.16 8.53
CA ARG A 21 7.59 -14.27 7.91
C ARG A 21 6.96 -15.63 8.14
N LYS A 22 7.76 -16.69 8.19
CA LYS A 22 7.34 -18.06 8.52
C LYS A 22 8.23 -18.57 9.66
N PRO A 23 7.87 -18.23 10.91
CA PRO A 23 8.64 -18.71 12.05
C PRO A 23 8.60 -20.24 12.11
N LYS A 24 9.73 -20.85 12.45
CA LYS A 24 9.82 -22.32 12.56
C LYS A 24 8.96 -22.87 13.69
N ASP A 25 8.79 -22.07 14.72
CA ASP A 25 7.95 -22.39 15.88
C ASP A 25 7.46 -21.10 16.55
N ALA A 26 6.50 -21.20 17.46
CA ALA A 26 5.91 -20.09 18.19
C ALA A 26 6.87 -19.34 19.13
N SER A 27 8.09 -19.87 19.37
CA SER A 27 9.11 -19.24 20.21
C SER A 27 9.85 -18.09 19.49
N HIS A 28 9.83 -18.09 18.15
CA HIS A 28 10.48 -17.06 17.33
C HIS A 28 9.65 -15.76 17.32
N LYS A 29 9.69 -15.04 18.43
CA LYS A 29 9.03 -13.73 18.55
C LYS A 29 9.78 -12.66 17.79
N PRO A 30 9.08 -11.67 17.19
CA PRO A 30 9.72 -10.51 16.59
C PRO A 30 10.61 -9.77 17.60
N ARG A 31 11.80 -9.37 17.17
CA ARG A 31 12.75 -8.61 18.00
C ARG A 31 12.64 -7.11 17.72
N LYS A 32 12.68 -6.30 18.77
CA LYS A 32 12.71 -4.84 18.66
C LYS A 32 14.04 -4.38 18.08
N VAL A 33 13.97 -3.57 17.03
CA VAL A 33 15.16 -3.04 16.33
C VAL A 33 15.29 -1.53 16.46
N LEU A 34 14.18 -0.78 16.54
CA LEU A 34 14.19 0.67 16.70
C LEU A 34 13.24 1.12 17.81
N ASP A 35 13.73 2.05 18.62
CA ASP A 35 12.93 2.78 19.62
C ASP A 35 12.32 4.01 18.98
N CYS A 36 11.06 3.92 18.58
CA CYS A 36 10.24 5.05 18.13
C CYS A 36 8.80 4.86 18.62
N LYS A 37 8.18 5.92 19.08
CA LYS A 37 6.81 5.88 19.64
C LYS A 37 5.78 6.27 18.58
N ALA A 38 4.57 5.71 18.71
CA ALA A 38 3.43 6.06 17.88
C ALA A 38 3.73 5.94 16.36
N VAL A 39 4.28 4.79 15.97
CA VAL A 39 4.52 4.50 14.53
C VAL A 39 3.18 4.23 13.86
N THR A 40 2.85 5.04 12.85
CA THR A 40 1.60 4.93 12.08
C THR A 40 1.80 4.35 10.70
N GLN A 41 2.98 4.55 10.09
CA GLN A 41 3.32 3.95 8.81
C GLN A 41 4.81 3.58 8.75
N ILE A 42 5.09 2.52 8.03
CA ILE A 42 6.45 2.08 7.68
C ILE A 42 6.46 1.67 6.20
N ASP A 43 7.53 2.01 5.50
CA ASP A 43 7.77 1.54 4.15
C ASP A 43 9.27 1.32 3.92
N VAL A 44 9.61 0.48 2.95
CA VAL A 44 10.98 0.07 2.72
C VAL A 44 11.32 0.17 1.25
N LEU A 45 12.31 0.99 0.94
CA LEU A 45 12.85 1.18 -0.41
C LEU A 45 14.16 0.38 -0.51
N GLU A 46 14.04 -0.95 -0.67
CA GLU A 46 15.19 -1.88 -0.63
C GLU A 46 16.30 -1.49 -1.62
N GLN A 47 15.92 -1.10 -2.86
CA GLN A 47 16.88 -0.71 -3.90
C GLN A 47 17.70 0.54 -3.54
N HIS A 48 17.18 1.38 -2.64
CA HIS A 48 17.81 2.63 -2.19
C HIS A 48 18.42 2.52 -0.80
N ASN A 49 18.31 1.36 -0.15
CA ASN A 49 18.77 1.15 1.22
C ASN A 49 18.12 2.10 2.24
N ILE A 50 16.81 2.37 2.07
CA ILE A 50 16.06 3.32 2.90
C ILE A 50 14.88 2.63 3.57
N VAL A 51 14.72 2.88 4.87
CA VAL A 51 13.52 2.60 5.65
C VAL A 51 12.84 3.91 5.99
N LEU A 52 11.57 4.05 5.66
CA LEU A 52 10.73 5.20 5.98
C LEU A 52 9.82 4.87 7.15
N VAL A 53 9.80 5.75 8.15
CA VAL A 53 8.99 5.58 9.36
C VAL A 53 8.26 6.87 9.64
N LEU A 54 6.94 6.81 9.65
CA LEU A 54 6.08 7.89 10.12
C LEU A 54 5.74 7.62 11.58
N ALA A 55 6.24 8.46 12.46
CA ALA A 55 6.04 8.39 13.89
C ALA A 55 5.73 9.80 14.44
N ASP A 56 4.69 9.92 15.24
CA ASP A 56 4.23 11.19 15.80
C ASP A 56 4.14 12.31 14.75
N LYS A 57 3.44 12.02 13.64
CA LYS A 57 3.26 12.94 12.49
C LYS A 57 4.57 13.47 11.88
N THR A 58 5.68 12.79 12.12
CA THR A 58 6.98 13.14 11.53
C THR A 58 7.52 11.96 10.74
N LEU A 59 7.87 12.20 9.49
CA LEU A 59 8.52 11.22 8.63
C LEU A 59 10.03 11.23 8.89
N TYR A 60 10.55 10.07 9.18
CA TYR A 60 11.98 9.79 9.34
C TYR A 60 12.47 8.79 8.30
N SER A 61 13.73 8.88 7.94
CA SER A 61 14.43 7.83 7.19
C SER A 61 15.55 7.22 8.03
N TYR A 62 15.76 5.92 7.80
CA TYR A 62 16.86 5.14 8.37
C TYR A 62 17.53 4.35 7.24
N SER A 63 18.73 3.86 7.51
CA SER A 63 19.36 2.84 6.65
C SER A 63 18.69 1.47 6.89
N MET A 64 18.72 0.59 5.88
CA MET A 64 18.20 -0.78 6.00
C MET A 64 18.87 -1.60 7.09
N GLU A 65 20.15 -1.33 7.37
CA GLU A 65 20.90 -1.98 8.46
C GLU A 65 20.24 -1.72 9.83
N ALA A 66 19.42 -0.65 9.97
CA ALA A 66 18.66 -0.39 11.19
C ALA A 66 17.60 -1.47 11.50
N LEU A 67 17.18 -2.23 10.50
CA LEU A 67 16.24 -3.35 10.64
C LEU A 67 16.95 -4.69 10.98
N ASP A 68 18.26 -4.71 11.02
CA ASP A 68 18.98 -5.91 11.46
C ASP A 68 19.00 -5.99 12.99
N PRO A 69 18.38 -7.03 13.58
CA PRO A 69 18.37 -7.20 15.03
C PRO A 69 19.77 -7.47 15.63
N ASP A 70 20.71 -7.94 14.81
CA ASP A 70 22.07 -8.31 15.24
C ASP A 70 23.07 -7.17 14.99
N ASP A 71 22.69 -6.12 14.24
CA ASP A 71 23.52 -4.94 14.06
C ASP A 71 23.44 -4.02 15.29
N SER A 72 24.56 -3.93 16.00
CA SER A 72 24.74 -3.05 17.16
C SER A 72 25.20 -1.65 16.79
N GLN A 73 25.38 -1.32 15.48
CA GLN A 73 25.89 -0.03 15.06
C GLN A 73 24.86 1.09 15.33
N ALA A 74 25.15 1.89 16.36
CA ALA A 74 24.31 3.03 16.74
C ALA A 74 24.10 4.06 15.60
N ILE A 75 24.99 4.08 14.60
CA ILE A 75 24.91 4.99 13.45
C ILE A 75 23.76 4.61 12.51
N ALA A 76 23.54 3.32 12.25
CA ALA A 76 22.46 2.84 11.39
C ALA A 76 21.07 3.19 11.99
N LYS A 77 20.99 3.22 13.31
CA LYS A 77 19.76 3.49 14.08
C LYS A 77 19.47 4.98 14.30
N ARG A 78 20.26 5.89 13.74
CA ARG A 78 20.00 7.34 13.86
C ARG A 78 18.89 7.77 12.92
N PRO A 79 17.78 8.34 13.44
CA PRO A 79 16.71 8.89 12.62
C PRO A 79 17.19 10.13 11.86
N ARG A 80 16.82 10.23 10.60
CA ARG A 80 16.94 11.46 9.80
C ARG A 80 15.56 12.02 9.56
N LYS A 81 15.27 13.15 10.16
CA LYS A 81 13.99 13.82 10.00
C LYS A 81 13.87 14.36 8.58
N ILE A 82 12.74 14.05 7.90
CA ILE A 82 12.43 14.53 6.56
C ILE A 82 11.44 15.70 6.65
N CYS A 83 10.24 15.47 7.14
CA CYS A 83 9.20 16.48 7.26
C CYS A 83 8.11 16.06 8.24
N HIS A 84 7.19 16.98 8.52
CA HIS A 84 5.91 16.66 9.16
C HIS A 84 4.90 16.22 8.09
N ALA A 85 4.18 15.12 8.34
CA ALA A 85 3.16 14.57 7.45
C ALA A 85 2.07 13.85 8.25
N ASN A 86 0.85 13.81 7.71
CA ASN A 86 -0.23 12.99 8.23
C ASN A 86 -0.12 11.55 7.75
N PHE A 87 0.27 11.38 6.49
CA PHE A 87 0.59 10.09 5.88
C PHE A 87 1.56 10.28 4.71
N PHE A 88 2.09 9.19 4.21
CA PHE A 88 2.93 9.19 3.02
C PHE A 88 2.65 7.97 2.15
N ARG A 89 3.09 8.01 0.91
CA ARG A 89 3.09 6.87 0.00
C ARG A 89 4.37 6.87 -0.81
N SER A 90 4.94 5.69 -1.03
CA SER A 90 5.99 5.49 -2.02
C SER A 90 5.42 4.82 -3.26
N GLY A 91 6.06 5.04 -4.40
CA GLY A 91 5.64 4.43 -5.66
C GLY A 91 6.49 4.86 -6.83
N ILE A 92 6.22 4.26 -7.99
CA ILE A 92 6.93 4.56 -9.23
C ILE A 92 6.09 5.51 -10.07
N CYS A 93 6.68 6.64 -10.47
CA CYS A 93 6.07 7.58 -11.40
C CYS A 93 7.16 8.12 -12.33
N LEU A 94 6.85 8.28 -13.63
CA LEU A 94 7.83 8.68 -14.66
C LEU A 94 9.07 7.76 -14.69
N GLY A 95 8.89 6.48 -14.35
CA GLY A 95 9.98 5.51 -14.28
C GLY A 95 10.91 5.65 -13.07
N GLN A 96 10.60 6.53 -12.11
CA GLN A 96 11.41 6.82 -10.94
C GLN A 96 10.71 6.41 -9.65
N GLN A 97 11.46 5.90 -8.67
CA GLN A 97 10.96 5.71 -7.31
C GLN A 97 10.79 7.08 -6.65
N LEU A 98 9.58 7.38 -6.17
CA LEU A 98 9.26 8.63 -5.50
C LEU A 98 8.59 8.34 -4.14
N VAL A 99 8.64 9.34 -3.26
CA VAL A 99 7.94 9.35 -1.97
C VAL A 99 7.11 10.63 -1.89
N ALA A 100 5.79 10.50 -1.81
CA ALA A 100 4.88 11.62 -1.62
C ALA A 100 4.44 11.69 -0.15
N THR A 101 4.62 12.82 0.48
CA THR A 101 4.16 13.11 1.85
C THR A 101 2.98 14.05 1.78
N VAL A 102 1.99 13.80 2.62
CA VAL A 102 0.74 14.56 2.66
C VAL A 102 0.58 15.18 4.03
N LYS A 103 0.50 16.49 4.07
CA LYS A 103 0.20 17.28 5.28
C LYS A 103 -1.12 18.00 5.07
N THR A 104 -2.15 17.56 5.77
CA THR A 104 -3.50 18.11 5.71
C THR A 104 -3.73 19.15 6.80
N SER A 105 -4.52 20.15 6.48
CA SER A 105 -5.19 21.06 7.39
C SER A 105 -6.68 21.08 7.07
N ALA A 106 -7.49 21.75 7.86
CA ALA A 106 -8.95 21.82 7.63
C ALA A 106 -9.33 22.43 6.27
N LEU A 107 -8.49 23.25 5.67
CA LEU A 107 -8.80 24.00 4.44
C LEU A 107 -7.95 23.60 3.24
N SER A 108 -6.84 22.91 3.45
CA SER A 108 -5.89 22.62 2.37
C SER A 108 -4.97 21.46 2.70
N THR A 109 -4.38 20.91 1.67
CA THR A 109 -3.36 19.86 1.76
C THR A 109 -2.10 20.32 1.04
N THR A 110 -0.96 20.19 1.72
CA THR A 110 0.36 20.34 1.11
C THR A 110 0.91 18.96 0.79
N ILE A 111 1.31 18.76 -0.45
CA ILE A 111 1.94 17.53 -0.91
C ILE A 111 3.38 17.84 -1.31
N LYS A 112 4.33 17.13 -0.68
CA LYS A 112 5.75 17.21 -1.02
C LYS A 112 6.19 15.86 -1.58
N VAL A 113 6.80 15.90 -2.73
CA VAL A 113 7.34 14.71 -3.40
C VAL A 113 8.85 14.74 -3.29
N TYR A 114 9.42 13.62 -2.92
CA TYR A 114 10.86 13.41 -2.77
C TYR A 114 11.31 12.31 -3.70
N GLU A 115 12.57 12.40 -4.15
CA GLU A 115 13.25 11.30 -4.83
C GLU A 115 14.38 10.76 -3.95
N PRO A 116 14.61 9.44 -3.92
CA PRO A 116 15.78 8.86 -3.28
C PRO A 116 17.05 9.30 -3.99
N LYS A 117 18.07 9.68 -3.24
CA LYS A 117 19.40 9.95 -3.81
C LYS A 117 20.06 8.64 -4.23
N GLU A 118 20.68 8.64 -5.38
CA GLU A 118 21.49 7.50 -5.81
C GLU A 118 22.61 7.23 -4.80
N ASN A 119 22.69 6.00 -4.30
CA ASN A 119 23.80 5.57 -3.48
C ASN A 119 25.07 5.48 -4.33
N MET A 120 25.89 6.53 -4.33
CA MET A 120 27.21 6.55 -4.98
C MET A 120 28.19 5.52 -4.38
N ALA A 121 27.80 4.83 -3.30
CA ALA A 121 28.66 3.87 -2.61
C ALA A 121 28.95 2.58 -3.40
N SER A 122 28.17 2.25 -4.42
CA SER A 122 28.41 1.04 -5.23
C SER A 122 29.50 1.22 -6.30
N LYS A 123 29.94 2.44 -6.60
CA LYS A 123 30.90 2.74 -7.69
C LYS A 123 32.32 3.14 -7.25
N SER A 124 32.60 3.26 -5.96
CA SER A 124 33.98 3.58 -5.54
C SER A 124 34.35 2.86 -4.23
N ARG A 125 35.47 2.14 -4.28
CA ARG A 125 36.21 1.67 -3.09
C ARG A 125 36.79 2.89 -2.36
N LYS A 126 35.94 3.61 -1.59
CA LYS A 126 36.39 4.77 -0.80
C LYS A 126 36.91 4.31 0.57
N SER A 127 38.00 4.93 1.01
CA SER A 127 38.63 4.72 2.32
C SER A 127 37.65 4.97 3.48
N GLY A 128 37.87 4.36 4.65
CA GLY A 128 36.95 4.38 5.80
C GLY A 128 36.48 5.78 6.27
N LEU A 129 37.30 6.83 6.07
CA LEU A 129 36.96 8.23 6.38
C LEU A 129 35.88 8.80 5.45
N ALA A 130 35.89 8.45 4.17
CA ALA A 130 34.84 8.89 3.21
C ALA A 130 33.48 8.20 3.48
N LYS A 131 33.49 7.01 4.09
CA LYS A 131 32.30 6.30 4.51
C LYS A 131 31.64 6.99 5.72
N MET A 132 32.40 7.53 6.65
CA MET A 132 31.92 8.31 7.79
C MET A 132 31.31 9.67 7.39
N LEU A 133 31.85 10.33 6.40
CA LEU A 133 31.33 11.61 5.88
C LEU A 133 30.09 11.42 5.00
N SER A 134 29.93 10.26 4.32
CA SER A 134 28.77 9.96 3.51
C SER A 134 27.52 9.57 4.33
N THR A 135 27.68 9.19 5.61
CA THR A 135 26.58 8.83 6.49
C THR A 135 25.69 10.03 6.93
N ASN A 136 26.14 11.27 6.68
CA ASN A 136 25.42 12.49 7.05
C ASN A 136 24.61 13.14 5.91
N MET A 137 24.57 12.53 4.72
CA MET A 137 23.81 13.10 3.60
C MET A 137 22.34 12.64 3.66
N ASP A 138 21.43 13.58 3.43
CA ASP A 138 20.00 13.28 3.29
C ASP A 138 19.77 12.20 2.25
N GLN A 139 19.03 11.17 2.60
CA GLN A 139 18.74 10.03 1.72
C GLN A 139 17.68 10.36 0.67
N LEU A 140 16.81 11.35 0.97
CA LEU A 140 15.77 11.88 0.09
C LEU A 140 16.10 13.33 -0.27
N LYS A 141 15.87 13.72 -1.51
CA LYS A 141 15.91 15.12 -1.92
C LYS A 141 14.53 15.60 -2.33
N PRO A 142 14.16 16.86 -2.06
CA PRO A 142 12.93 17.45 -2.55
C PRO A 142 12.88 17.39 -4.08
N TYR A 143 11.75 16.99 -4.63
CA TYR A 143 11.51 16.91 -6.07
C TYR A 143 10.45 17.92 -6.51
N LYS A 144 9.23 17.84 -5.94
CA LYS A 144 8.11 18.74 -6.24
C LYS A 144 7.34 19.07 -4.95
N GLU A 145 6.67 20.22 -4.96
CA GLU A 145 5.73 20.61 -3.92
C GLU A 145 4.52 21.29 -4.57
N PHE A 146 3.32 20.95 -4.14
CA PHE A 146 2.08 21.55 -4.62
C PHE A 146 0.97 21.48 -3.55
N TYR A 147 -0.14 22.18 -3.83
CA TYR A 147 -1.25 22.33 -2.89
C TYR A 147 -2.55 21.87 -3.52
N ILE A 148 -3.36 21.18 -2.72
CA ILE A 148 -4.75 20.87 -3.02
C ILE A 148 -5.61 21.73 -2.09
N PRO A 149 -6.58 22.54 -2.62
CA PRO A 149 -7.36 23.48 -1.82
C PRO A 149 -8.52 22.79 -1.07
N THR A 150 -8.26 21.63 -0.48
CA THR A 150 -9.19 20.84 0.33
C THR A 150 -8.41 19.76 1.10
N GLU A 151 -9.05 19.11 2.05
CA GLU A 151 -8.49 17.96 2.76
C GLU A 151 -8.32 16.78 1.81
N SER A 152 -7.19 16.08 1.90
CA SER A 152 -6.87 14.89 1.12
C SER A 152 -6.79 13.66 2.01
N SER A 153 -7.42 12.57 1.57
CA SER A 153 -7.52 11.30 2.30
C SER A 153 -6.62 10.19 1.74
N SER A 154 -6.25 10.28 0.47
CA SER A 154 -5.42 9.26 -0.18
C SER A 154 -4.53 9.87 -1.26
N ILE A 155 -3.46 9.16 -1.61
CA ILE A 155 -2.58 9.50 -2.72
C ILE A 155 -2.11 8.23 -3.41
N HIS A 156 -2.05 8.25 -4.74
CA HIS A 156 -1.69 7.10 -5.56
C HIS A 156 -0.75 7.53 -6.68
N PHE A 157 0.24 6.68 -6.96
CA PHE A 157 1.13 6.86 -8.08
C PHE A 157 0.53 6.21 -9.32
N LEU A 158 0.30 7.01 -10.35
CA LEU A 158 0.01 6.55 -11.70
C LEU A 158 1.31 6.55 -12.52
N ARG A 159 1.27 6.02 -13.74
CA ARG A 159 2.47 5.90 -14.58
C ARG A 159 3.25 7.21 -14.75
N SER A 160 2.56 8.34 -14.92
CA SER A 160 3.17 9.65 -15.17
C SER A 160 2.57 10.80 -14.35
N LYS A 161 1.59 10.51 -13.49
CA LYS A 161 0.85 11.50 -12.70
C LYS A 161 0.61 10.98 -11.29
N LEU A 162 0.30 11.87 -10.37
CA LEU A 162 -0.26 11.51 -9.07
C LEU A 162 -1.79 11.60 -9.13
N CYS A 163 -2.46 10.72 -8.40
CA CYS A 163 -3.89 10.81 -8.16
C CYS A 163 -4.12 11.03 -6.67
N VAL A 164 -4.79 12.12 -6.33
CA VAL A 164 -5.05 12.53 -4.95
C VAL A 164 -6.53 12.41 -4.66
N GLY A 165 -6.88 11.59 -3.69
CA GLY A 165 -8.26 11.50 -3.19
C GLY A 165 -8.51 12.63 -2.19
N CYS A 166 -9.49 13.47 -2.47
CA CYS A 166 -9.83 14.63 -1.65
C CYS A 166 -11.36 14.80 -1.54
N ALA A 167 -11.82 15.78 -0.77
CA ALA A 167 -13.25 16.01 -0.56
C ALA A 167 -14.06 16.24 -1.84
N ARG A 168 -13.41 16.64 -2.94
CA ARG A 168 -14.05 16.83 -4.26
C ARG A 168 -13.99 15.59 -5.16
N GLY A 169 -13.45 14.49 -4.69
CA GLY A 169 -13.22 13.27 -5.47
C GLY A 169 -11.74 13.04 -5.74
N PHE A 170 -11.44 12.34 -6.83
CA PHE A 170 -10.06 12.14 -7.27
C PHE A 170 -9.59 13.29 -8.17
N GLU A 171 -8.49 13.92 -7.78
CA GLU A 171 -7.77 14.93 -8.56
C GLU A 171 -6.48 14.32 -9.12
N VAL A 172 -6.20 14.56 -10.39
CA VAL A 172 -5.00 14.07 -11.07
C VAL A 172 -4.03 15.23 -11.25
N VAL A 173 -2.80 15.05 -10.77
CA VAL A 173 -1.75 16.08 -10.79
C VAL A 173 -0.60 15.62 -11.67
N SER A 174 -0.24 16.43 -12.67
CA SER A 174 0.98 16.24 -13.45
C SER A 174 2.20 16.63 -12.62
N LEU A 175 3.17 15.73 -12.45
CA LEU A 175 4.43 16.07 -11.77
C LEU A 175 5.38 16.93 -12.63
N GLU A 176 5.13 17.05 -13.92
CA GLU A 176 5.91 17.89 -14.81
C GLU A 176 5.45 19.34 -14.74
N THR A 177 4.13 19.59 -14.96
CA THR A 177 3.54 20.92 -15.04
C THR A 177 2.92 21.42 -13.75
N LEU A 178 2.62 20.52 -12.79
CA LEU A 178 1.86 20.74 -11.55
C LEU A 178 0.40 21.15 -11.80
N GLU A 179 -0.09 20.98 -13.03
CA GLU A 179 -1.51 21.15 -13.34
C GLU A 179 -2.35 20.07 -12.67
N THR A 180 -3.46 20.51 -12.11
CA THR A 180 -4.43 19.64 -11.43
C THR A 180 -5.74 19.63 -12.20
N GLN A 181 -6.32 18.46 -12.40
CA GLN A 181 -7.61 18.29 -13.05
C GLN A 181 -8.43 17.22 -12.31
N SER A 182 -9.75 17.36 -12.33
CA SER A 182 -10.63 16.27 -11.84
C SER A 182 -10.44 15.02 -12.67
N LEU A 183 -10.44 13.85 -12.01
CA LEU A 183 -10.39 12.57 -12.71
C LEU A 183 -11.70 12.28 -13.44
N LEU A 184 -12.85 12.62 -12.81
CA LEU A 184 -14.17 12.41 -13.39
C LEU A 184 -14.55 13.56 -14.30
N ASP A 185 -15.08 13.24 -15.49
CA ASP A 185 -15.64 14.23 -16.40
C ASP A 185 -17.03 14.65 -15.91
N GLN A 186 -17.21 15.95 -15.67
CA GLN A 186 -18.48 16.51 -15.17
C GLN A 186 -19.63 16.45 -16.20
N ALA A 187 -19.31 16.23 -17.48
CA ALA A 187 -20.33 16.07 -18.51
C ALA A 187 -20.96 14.67 -18.52
N ASP A 188 -20.36 13.70 -17.83
CA ASP A 188 -20.92 12.34 -17.71
C ASP A 188 -21.95 12.27 -16.59
N THR A 189 -23.22 12.44 -16.94
CA THR A 189 -24.36 12.36 -16.01
C THR A 189 -24.58 10.97 -15.41
N SER A 190 -24.00 9.92 -16.00
CA SER A 190 -24.04 8.56 -15.43
C SER A 190 -23.25 8.43 -14.12
N LEU A 191 -22.40 9.43 -13.79
CA LEU A 191 -21.61 9.55 -12.56
C LEU A 191 -22.28 10.41 -11.47
N ASP A 192 -23.50 10.90 -11.69
CA ASP A 192 -24.23 11.75 -10.72
C ASP A 192 -24.37 11.10 -9.35
N PHE A 193 -24.45 9.76 -9.29
CA PHE A 193 -24.54 9.01 -8.04
C PHE A 193 -23.33 9.18 -7.11
N VAL A 194 -22.17 9.55 -7.65
CA VAL A 194 -20.96 9.83 -6.87
C VAL A 194 -20.66 11.32 -6.78
N VAL A 195 -20.86 12.06 -7.85
CA VAL A 195 -20.54 13.50 -7.92
C VAL A 195 -21.47 14.33 -7.01
N ARG A 196 -22.73 13.96 -6.92
CA ARG A 196 -23.75 14.67 -6.10
C ARG A 196 -23.89 14.14 -4.68
N LYS A 197 -23.19 13.06 -4.33
CA LYS A 197 -23.32 12.47 -2.99
C LYS A 197 -22.37 13.18 -2.03
N GLU A 198 -22.92 13.72 -0.95
CA GLU A 198 -22.16 14.30 0.15
C GLU A 198 -21.47 13.20 1.00
N ASN A 199 -20.35 13.55 1.64
CA ASN A 199 -19.60 12.72 2.58
C ASN A 199 -19.01 11.43 1.98
N ILE A 200 -19.00 11.27 0.67
CA ILE A 200 -18.34 10.15 0.02
C ILE A 200 -16.83 10.46 -0.12
N ARG A 201 -15.97 9.55 0.31
CA ARG A 201 -14.53 9.74 0.27
C ARG A 201 -13.88 8.80 -0.74
N PRO A 202 -13.00 9.31 -1.60
CA PRO A 202 -12.17 8.50 -2.50
C PRO A 202 -11.03 7.83 -1.70
N ILE A 203 -10.97 6.49 -1.70
CA ILE A 203 -10.04 5.71 -0.90
C ILE A 203 -8.93 5.10 -1.76
N HIS A 204 -9.29 4.49 -2.89
CA HIS A 204 -8.33 3.75 -3.71
C HIS A 204 -8.65 3.89 -5.20
N ILE A 205 -7.60 3.92 -6.00
CA ILE A 205 -7.67 3.81 -7.46
C ILE A 205 -6.71 2.71 -7.92
N GLU A 206 -7.21 1.83 -8.77
CA GLU A 206 -6.41 0.78 -9.42
C GLU A 206 -6.48 0.92 -10.93
N ARG A 207 -5.32 0.81 -11.59
CA ARG A 207 -5.25 0.85 -13.04
C ARG A 207 -5.32 -0.55 -13.62
N LEU A 208 -6.33 -0.82 -14.43
CA LEU A 208 -6.56 -2.10 -15.09
C LEU A 208 -6.55 -1.91 -16.61
N ALA A 209 -5.43 -2.20 -17.25
CA ALA A 209 -5.24 -2.06 -18.70
C ALA A 209 -5.66 -0.66 -19.23
N SER A 210 -6.89 -0.54 -19.76
CA SER A 210 -7.43 0.69 -20.34
C SER A 210 -8.39 1.45 -19.42
N GLU A 211 -8.78 0.84 -18.30
CA GLU A 211 -9.75 1.37 -17.35
C GLU A 211 -9.11 1.66 -16.00
N PHE A 212 -9.81 2.40 -15.16
CA PHE A 212 -9.50 2.60 -13.76
C PHE A 212 -10.66 2.12 -12.90
N LEU A 213 -10.38 1.27 -11.92
CA LEU A 213 -11.31 0.96 -10.84
C LEU A 213 -11.15 2.04 -9.78
N LEU A 214 -12.25 2.75 -9.50
CA LEU A 214 -12.31 3.74 -8.42
C LEU A 214 -13.07 3.16 -7.25
N CYS A 215 -12.47 3.23 -6.06
CA CYS A 215 -13.07 2.75 -4.83
C CYS A 215 -13.27 3.93 -3.88
N TYR A 216 -14.53 4.19 -3.56
CA TYR A 216 -14.99 5.18 -2.59
C TYR A 216 -15.53 4.47 -1.35
N THR A 217 -15.83 5.23 -0.31
CA THR A 217 -16.46 4.68 0.91
C THR A 217 -17.75 3.93 0.66
N ASP A 218 -18.52 4.31 -0.36
CA ASP A 218 -19.87 3.76 -0.60
C ASP A 218 -19.94 2.90 -1.86
N TYR A 219 -19.11 3.22 -2.85
CA TYR A 219 -19.20 2.63 -4.19
C TYR A 219 -17.84 2.27 -4.75
N SER A 220 -17.81 1.26 -5.62
CA SER A 220 -16.74 1.07 -6.59
C SER A 220 -17.33 0.97 -7.99
N PHE A 221 -16.66 1.56 -8.97
CA PHE A 221 -17.05 1.58 -10.37
C PHE A 221 -15.84 1.79 -11.28
N PHE A 222 -16.03 1.52 -12.58
CA PHE A 222 -14.97 1.70 -13.58
C PHE A 222 -15.15 2.98 -14.38
N VAL A 223 -14.03 3.64 -14.66
CA VAL A 223 -13.95 4.77 -15.59
C VAL A 223 -12.86 4.51 -16.64
N ASN A 224 -13.03 5.12 -17.81
CA ASN A 224 -12.03 5.11 -18.86
C ASN A 224 -10.95 6.19 -18.62
N ARG A 225 -10.02 6.33 -19.56
CA ARG A 225 -8.92 7.32 -19.49
C ARG A 225 -9.37 8.77 -19.52
N ASN A 226 -10.57 9.03 -20.00
CA ASN A 226 -11.15 10.36 -20.09
C ASN A 226 -12.04 10.71 -18.88
N GLY A 227 -12.13 9.83 -17.90
CA GLY A 227 -12.95 10.05 -16.71
C GLY A 227 -14.43 9.75 -16.90
N TRP A 228 -14.81 9.11 -18.01
CA TRP A 228 -16.19 8.67 -18.28
C TRP A 228 -16.41 7.26 -17.73
N ARG A 229 -17.63 6.98 -17.32
CA ARG A 229 -18.03 5.64 -16.85
C ARG A 229 -17.80 4.59 -17.92
N ALA A 230 -16.97 3.59 -17.63
CA ALA A 230 -16.55 2.60 -18.61
C ALA A 230 -17.53 1.42 -18.71
N ARG A 231 -18.13 1.00 -17.59
CA ARG A 231 -19.04 -0.15 -17.47
C ARG A 231 -20.37 0.31 -16.89
N GLN A 232 -21.36 0.59 -17.74
CA GLN A 232 -22.60 1.27 -17.34
C GLN A 232 -23.38 0.53 -16.25
N ASP A 233 -23.51 -0.80 -16.37
CA ASP A 233 -24.29 -1.64 -15.46
C ASP A 233 -23.46 -2.19 -14.29
N TRP A 234 -22.15 -1.93 -14.27
CA TRP A 234 -21.28 -2.41 -13.22
C TRP A 234 -21.07 -1.36 -12.14
N ARG A 235 -21.49 -1.66 -10.94
CA ARG A 235 -21.25 -0.88 -9.73
C ARG A 235 -21.34 -1.79 -8.51
N ILE A 236 -20.37 -1.70 -7.62
CA ILE A 236 -20.49 -2.26 -6.28
C ILE A 236 -20.98 -1.17 -5.36
N THR A 237 -22.01 -1.48 -4.55
CA THR A 237 -22.37 -0.72 -3.36
C THR A 237 -21.85 -1.53 -2.17
N TRP A 238 -21.03 -0.92 -1.31
CA TRP A 238 -20.45 -1.59 -0.15
C TRP A 238 -21.45 -1.63 0.99
N GLU A 239 -21.44 -2.73 1.77
CA GLU A 239 -22.37 -2.91 2.90
C GLU A 239 -22.00 -2.03 4.10
N GLY A 240 -20.75 -1.59 4.19
CA GLY A 240 -20.26 -0.74 5.26
C GLY A 240 -19.59 0.53 4.75
N THR A 241 -18.59 1.00 5.49
CA THR A 241 -17.78 2.17 5.13
C THR A 241 -16.30 1.78 5.08
N PRO A 242 -15.83 1.17 3.98
CA PRO A 242 -14.46 0.71 3.83
C PRO A 242 -13.43 1.81 4.14
N GLN A 243 -12.41 1.44 4.88
CA GLN A 243 -11.30 2.32 5.21
C GLN A 243 -10.08 2.09 4.33
N ALA A 244 -9.99 0.92 3.72
CA ALA A 244 -8.92 0.57 2.79
C ALA A 244 -9.40 -0.47 1.77
N PHE A 245 -8.69 -0.57 0.66
CA PHE A 245 -8.92 -1.58 -0.37
C PHE A 245 -7.63 -2.28 -0.73
N ALA A 246 -7.74 -3.54 -1.07
CA ALA A 246 -6.70 -4.30 -1.73
C ALA A 246 -7.25 -4.93 -3.00
N ILE A 247 -6.48 -4.86 -4.07
CA ILE A 247 -6.85 -5.48 -5.34
C ILE A 247 -5.95 -6.69 -5.54
N PHE A 248 -6.59 -7.84 -5.68
CA PHE A 248 -5.94 -9.11 -5.98
C PHE A 248 -6.74 -9.82 -7.06
N HIS A 249 -6.35 -9.58 -8.31
CA HIS A 249 -7.11 -10.09 -9.46
C HIS A 249 -7.41 -11.60 -9.34
N PRO A 250 -8.67 -12.05 -9.48
CA PRO A 250 -9.85 -11.29 -9.91
C PRO A 250 -10.71 -10.71 -8.76
N TYR A 251 -10.15 -10.45 -7.60
CA TYR A 251 -10.89 -10.03 -6.40
C TYR A 251 -10.61 -8.58 -6.02
N ILE A 252 -11.65 -7.95 -5.44
CA ILE A 252 -11.60 -6.66 -4.75
C ILE A 252 -11.90 -6.95 -3.28
N LEU A 253 -11.03 -6.48 -2.39
CA LEU A 253 -11.18 -6.61 -0.95
C LEU A 253 -11.41 -5.24 -0.34
N ALA A 254 -12.52 -5.07 0.35
CA ALA A 254 -12.86 -3.87 1.11
C ALA A 254 -12.68 -4.14 2.61
N PHE A 255 -11.86 -3.33 3.28
CA PHE A 255 -11.51 -3.50 4.68
C PHE A 255 -12.33 -2.57 5.56
N GLU A 256 -13.13 -3.15 6.43
CA GLU A 256 -13.89 -2.54 7.51
C GLU A 256 -13.29 -2.92 8.86
N PRO A 257 -13.52 -2.16 9.94
CA PRO A 257 -13.04 -2.55 11.27
C PRO A 257 -13.63 -3.87 11.79
N SER A 258 -14.79 -4.30 11.29
CA SER A 258 -15.51 -5.50 11.75
C SER A 258 -15.53 -6.65 10.75
N PHE A 259 -15.26 -6.37 9.49
CA PHE A 259 -15.20 -7.41 8.44
C PHE A 259 -14.37 -7.00 7.23
N ILE A 260 -13.99 -7.98 6.41
CA ILE A 260 -13.44 -7.78 5.06
C ILE A 260 -14.46 -8.34 4.07
N GLU A 261 -14.95 -7.50 3.18
CA GLU A 261 -15.83 -7.90 2.10
C GLU A 261 -15.02 -8.20 0.84
N ILE A 262 -15.16 -9.42 0.30
CA ILE A 262 -14.42 -9.89 -0.88
C ILE A 262 -15.41 -10.08 -2.02
N ARG A 263 -15.21 -9.34 -3.11
CA ARG A 263 -16.04 -9.40 -4.32
C ARG A 263 -15.24 -9.76 -5.56
N HIS A 264 -15.92 -10.40 -6.49
CA HIS A 264 -15.32 -10.72 -7.78
C HIS A 264 -15.36 -9.50 -8.71
N MET A 265 -14.21 -9.14 -9.28
CA MET A 265 -14.03 -7.90 -10.05
C MET A 265 -14.90 -7.83 -11.31
N GLU A 266 -15.08 -8.95 -12.03
CA GLU A 266 -15.85 -8.93 -13.28
C GLU A 266 -17.37 -8.86 -13.03
N SER A 267 -17.89 -9.58 -12.05
CA SER A 267 -19.32 -9.64 -11.76
C SER A 267 -19.80 -8.66 -10.70
N GLY A 268 -18.91 -8.12 -9.87
CA GLY A 268 -19.27 -7.38 -8.66
C GLY A 268 -19.89 -8.25 -7.55
N GLY A 269 -20.06 -9.56 -7.81
CA GLY A 269 -20.71 -10.49 -6.88
C GLY A 269 -19.90 -10.73 -5.61
N LEU A 270 -20.59 -10.90 -4.48
CA LEU A 270 -19.98 -11.26 -3.20
C LEU A 270 -19.40 -12.67 -3.28
N VAL A 271 -18.13 -12.80 -2.89
CA VAL A 271 -17.41 -14.08 -2.85
C VAL A 271 -17.32 -14.60 -1.42
N HIS A 272 -16.92 -13.72 -0.50
CA HIS A 272 -16.70 -14.11 0.89
C HIS A 272 -16.70 -12.89 1.83
N ILE A 273 -16.97 -13.14 3.12
CA ILE A 273 -16.84 -12.17 4.19
C ILE A 273 -15.97 -12.79 5.28
N VAL A 274 -14.93 -12.08 5.69
CA VAL A 274 -14.07 -12.45 6.83
C VAL A 274 -14.43 -11.51 7.98
N THR A 275 -14.87 -12.04 9.11
CA THR A 275 -15.24 -11.25 10.29
C THR A 275 -14.15 -11.34 11.37
N ALA A 276 -13.78 -10.21 11.96
CA ALA A 276 -12.93 -10.12 13.13
C ALA A 276 -13.08 -8.73 13.77
N LYS A 277 -12.46 -8.49 14.94
CA LYS A 277 -12.47 -7.18 15.60
C LYS A 277 -11.27 -6.34 15.17
N ASN A 278 -11.48 -5.03 15.04
CA ASN A 278 -10.43 -4.05 14.77
C ASN A 278 -9.54 -4.42 13.58
N ILE A 279 -10.18 -4.86 12.49
CA ILE A 279 -9.47 -5.22 11.25
C ILE A 279 -8.81 -3.97 10.68
N ARG A 280 -7.54 -4.09 10.31
CA ARG A 280 -6.76 -3.05 9.67
C ARG A 280 -5.95 -3.65 8.52
N TRP A 281 -6.11 -3.09 7.33
CA TRP A 281 -5.20 -3.40 6.22
C TRP A 281 -3.80 -2.90 6.52
N LEU A 282 -2.78 -3.71 6.27
CA LEU A 282 -1.39 -3.35 6.51
C LEU A 282 -0.59 -3.24 5.23
N HIS A 283 -0.67 -4.24 4.35
CA HIS A 283 0.17 -4.30 3.16
C HIS A 283 -0.42 -5.20 2.09
N THR A 284 -0.19 -4.82 0.84
CA THR A 284 -0.45 -5.67 -0.33
C THR A 284 0.80 -5.71 -1.18
N SER A 285 1.39 -6.89 -1.34
CA SER A 285 2.48 -7.10 -2.28
C SER A 285 1.88 -7.43 -3.65
N THR A 286 1.71 -6.43 -4.49
CA THR A 286 1.45 -6.61 -5.91
C THR A 286 2.77 -6.40 -6.64
N ARG A 287 3.39 -7.47 -7.14
CA ARG A 287 4.39 -7.30 -8.19
C ARG A 287 3.63 -7.15 -9.50
N GLU A 288 3.77 -6.00 -10.14
CA GLU A 288 3.48 -5.90 -11.57
C GLU A 288 4.28 -6.98 -12.28
N VAL A 289 3.58 -7.93 -12.90
CA VAL A 289 4.20 -8.88 -13.84
C VAL A 289 4.55 -8.04 -15.06
N SER A 290 5.77 -7.51 -15.07
CA SER A 290 6.36 -6.94 -16.29
C SER A 290 6.53 -8.09 -17.27
N PHE A 291 5.67 -8.14 -18.29
CA PHE A 291 5.86 -9.00 -19.45
C PHE A 291 7.10 -8.52 -20.21
N THR A 292 8.26 -8.97 -19.76
CA THR A 292 9.48 -8.90 -20.58
C THR A 292 9.89 -10.32 -20.91
N MET A 293 9.93 -10.58 -22.22
CA MET A 293 10.25 -11.84 -22.87
C MET A 293 11.48 -12.55 -22.31
N TYR A 294 11.35 -13.88 -22.22
CA TYR A 294 12.38 -14.92 -22.37
C TYR A 294 13.75 -14.71 -21.75
N ILE A 295 13.97 -15.35 -20.59
CA ILE A 295 15.16 -16.14 -20.30
C ILE A 295 14.78 -17.13 -19.17
N HIS A 296 15.20 -18.37 -19.29
CA HIS A 296 15.02 -19.48 -18.36
C HIS A 296 15.59 -19.20 -16.98
N VAL A 297 14.83 -18.52 -16.12
CA VAL A 297 15.02 -18.51 -14.68
C VAL A 297 13.72 -18.99 -14.07
N ARG A 298 13.78 -20.09 -13.29
CA ARG A 298 12.60 -20.58 -12.55
C ARG A 298 11.92 -19.41 -11.90
N PRO A 299 10.59 -19.21 -12.10
CA PRO A 299 9.88 -18.16 -11.38
C PRO A 299 10.02 -18.48 -9.90
N ILE A 300 10.74 -17.63 -9.17
CA ILE A 300 10.59 -17.55 -7.72
C ILE A 300 9.12 -17.18 -7.54
N LEU A 301 8.32 -18.13 -7.06
CA LEU A 301 6.92 -17.93 -6.71
C LEU A 301 6.82 -16.77 -5.72
N THR A 302 6.71 -15.56 -6.24
CA THR A 302 6.36 -14.40 -5.44
C THR A 302 4.88 -14.52 -5.14
N GLN A 303 4.57 -15.08 -3.98
CA GLN A 303 3.22 -15.14 -3.47
C GLN A 303 2.72 -13.71 -3.32
N ASN A 304 1.75 -13.33 -4.14
CA ASN A 304 0.95 -12.14 -3.91
C ASN A 304 0.27 -12.33 -2.56
N GLN A 305 0.51 -11.42 -1.63
CA GLN A 305 0.06 -11.59 -0.26
C GLN A 305 -0.57 -10.29 0.23
N ILE A 306 -1.70 -10.44 0.91
CA ILE A 306 -2.35 -9.37 1.63
C ILE A 306 -2.11 -9.59 3.11
N LEU A 307 -1.53 -8.60 3.78
CA LEU A 307 -1.34 -8.60 5.23
C LEU A 307 -2.35 -7.66 5.88
N TYR A 308 -2.98 -8.13 6.94
CA TYR A 308 -3.90 -7.35 7.76
C TYR A 308 -3.71 -7.68 9.24
N ALA A 309 -4.11 -6.79 10.11
CA ALA A 309 -4.17 -7.03 11.55
C ALA A 309 -5.61 -7.10 12.01
N TYR A 310 -5.85 -7.84 13.07
CA TYR A 310 -7.12 -7.89 13.80
C TYR A 310 -6.87 -8.12 15.29
N GLU A 311 -7.87 -7.85 16.12
CA GLU A 311 -7.83 -8.08 17.56
C GLU A 311 -8.39 -9.45 17.89
N ASP A 312 -7.62 -10.27 18.66
CA ASP A 312 -8.05 -11.57 19.15
C ASP A 312 -9.02 -11.45 20.34
N GLU A 313 -9.46 -12.58 20.89
CA GLU A 313 -10.37 -12.63 22.04
C GLU A 313 -9.74 -12.06 23.33
N LEU A 314 -8.41 -12.00 23.40
CA LEU A 314 -7.65 -11.48 24.55
C LEU A 314 -7.31 -9.98 24.40
N GLY A 315 -7.71 -9.36 23.30
CA GLY A 315 -7.40 -7.96 22.99
C GLY A 315 -6.00 -7.73 22.43
N ASN A 316 -5.32 -8.77 21.95
CA ASN A 316 -4.02 -8.63 21.31
C ASN A 316 -4.17 -8.43 19.80
N ASP A 317 -3.27 -7.61 19.23
CA ASP A 317 -3.15 -7.48 17.78
C ASP A 317 -2.50 -8.75 17.17
N VAL A 318 -3.21 -9.38 16.27
CA VAL A 318 -2.74 -10.52 15.48
C VAL A 318 -2.51 -10.09 14.05
N ILE A 319 -1.36 -10.42 13.49
CA ILE A 319 -1.07 -10.19 12.08
C ILE A 319 -1.35 -11.46 11.30
N ALA A 320 -2.25 -11.34 10.33
CA ALA A 320 -2.64 -12.42 9.44
C ALA A 320 -2.25 -12.15 8.00
N SER A 321 -2.10 -13.21 7.25
CA SER A 321 -1.94 -13.14 5.80
C SER A 321 -3.11 -13.83 5.10
N MET A 322 -3.54 -13.25 4.00
CA MET A 322 -4.52 -13.84 3.12
C MET A 322 -3.81 -14.29 1.85
N ASP A 323 -3.77 -15.61 1.65
CA ASP A 323 -3.15 -16.23 0.48
C ASP A 323 -4.27 -16.70 -0.46
N PHE A 324 -4.23 -16.25 -1.70
CA PHE A 324 -5.16 -16.69 -2.74
C PHE A 324 -4.47 -17.74 -3.62
N TRP A 325 -5.04 -18.93 -3.67
CA TRP A 325 -4.58 -19.98 -4.57
C TRP A 325 -5.14 -19.72 -5.96
N GLN A 326 -4.29 -19.46 -6.93
CA GLN A 326 -4.69 -19.56 -8.33
C GLN A 326 -4.78 -21.03 -8.67
N THR A 327 -5.99 -21.57 -8.76
CA THR A 327 -6.21 -22.88 -9.41
C THR A 327 -5.85 -22.73 -10.87
N ALA A 328 -4.86 -23.51 -11.33
CA ALA A 328 -4.56 -23.61 -12.75
C ALA A 328 -5.86 -23.97 -13.51
N PRO A 329 -6.15 -23.38 -14.69
CA PRO A 329 -7.32 -23.74 -15.45
C PRO A 329 -7.20 -25.20 -15.89
N GLY A 330 -7.99 -26.12 -15.29
CA GLY A 330 -8.03 -27.51 -15.75
C GLY A 330 -8.33 -28.62 -14.75
N HIS A 331 -8.61 -28.36 -13.48
CA HIS A 331 -9.10 -29.44 -12.60
C HIS A 331 -10.57 -29.22 -12.18
N LYS A 332 -11.47 -29.91 -12.92
CA LYS A 332 -12.82 -30.18 -12.40
C LYS A 332 -12.69 -31.06 -11.17
N GLN A 333 -12.94 -30.52 -9.98
CA GLN A 333 -13.18 -31.36 -8.80
C GLN A 333 -14.54 -32.04 -8.98
N SER A 334 -14.53 -33.37 -9.12
CA SER A 334 -15.72 -34.20 -8.94
C SER A 334 -16.15 -34.08 -7.46
N MET A 335 -17.35 -33.59 -7.23
CA MET A 335 -18.02 -33.73 -5.95
C MET A 335 -18.29 -35.24 -5.73
N ASP A 336 -17.48 -35.86 -4.90
CA ASP A 336 -17.77 -37.19 -4.39
C ASP A 336 -18.68 -37.03 -3.16
N SER A 337 -19.91 -37.46 -3.35
CA SER A 337 -20.97 -37.52 -2.35
C SER A 337 -20.64 -38.63 -1.36
N THR A 338 -20.24 -38.29 -0.15
CA THR A 338 -20.14 -39.26 0.96
C THR A 338 -21.54 -39.66 1.41
N ARG A 339 -21.94 -40.88 1.02
CA ARG A 339 -23.11 -41.60 1.58
C ARG A 339 -22.85 -41.92 3.07
N HIS A 340 -23.70 -41.43 3.93
CA HIS A 340 -23.87 -41.98 5.26
C HIS A 340 -24.45 -43.38 5.13
N HIS A 341 -23.76 -44.39 5.65
CA HIS A 341 -24.34 -45.67 6.01
C HIS A 341 -24.56 -45.67 7.52
N GLU A 342 -25.84 -45.55 7.91
CA GLU A 342 -26.33 -46.07 9.17
C GLU A 342 -26.29 -47.60 9.13
N LYS A 343 -25.75 -48.21 10.17
CA LYS A 343 -26.07 -49.60 10.58
C LYS A 343 -26.36 -49.61 12.06
N SER A 344 -27.62 -49.98 12.34
CA SER A 344 -28.22 -50.67 13.49
C SER A 344 -27.28 -51.14 14.63
#